data_cddaa2eab15becf308d6d0d4393f82d9
#
_entry.id   cddaa2eab15becf308d6d0d4393f82d9
#
_cell.length_a   1.000
_cell.length_b   1.000
_cell.length_c   1.000
_cell.angle_alpha   90.00
_cell.angle_beta   90.00
_cell.angle_gamma   90.00
#
_symmetry.space_group_name_H-M   'P 1'
#
loop_
_entity.id
_entity.type
_entity.pdbx_description
1 polymer ?
#
loop_
_entity_poly.entity_id
_entity_poly.type
_entity_poly.pdbx_seq_one_letter_code
_entity_poly.pdbx_strand_id
1 'polypeptide(L)'
;MPGYNLFQTPTLGMRSQAHALNTIGINVANVNTGGYKRTDTEFETLISKTLQNESDLGGVVPKDYQRVDQQGFINSSSRELDLAINGDGFFYVSPTLTVSEEVYFTRDGSFQMSVLDGETSDVTADDGSTITVSNGYLVDKNGYYVLGSAPDATTGLFSTTALQALRIDEWAFIDQDKESTTAYIQLNLDATKTASFDADQPDNFKFEIVDSGGAVRTVSLDFYKTFTENTWQIIPTADNATTISLSGSAFSNSAARVTYTSNTIQAKTTGDVPVLGAFAGLKAGDPITVTDSTNNDGSYVINSVSADGSQVTLTTSTLTSGSETVATTLSSSQIVSTQMAFSGDGSLSSPTSYTLSATWSDGSTNAVTIDTSKLQQFAGAFLPLSYGHNGEASASMTGTQFDSSGHIVGTFQDGTQRTIYKLPLAQFQNPDGLEMMNGMVFRETPESGTVSTVFADLSGRASFTAFARELSNVDIATEFTRMLMLQNAYNSSATVFKTVDEMVTVARDLKA
;
A
#
# COMPACT_ATOMS: atom_id res chain seq x y z
N MET A 1 -29.80 69.43 5.33
CA MET A 1 -28.79 69.82 4.34
C MET A 1 -28.86 68.84 3.17
N PRO A 2 -29.56 69.20 2.07
CA PRO A 2 -29.73 68.24 0.93
C PRO A 2 -28.49 68.04 0.04
N GLY A 3 -27.43 68.82 0.21
CA GLY A 3 -26.27 68.78 -0.70
C GLY A 3 -25.25 67.68 -0.45
N TYR A 4 -25.20 67.06 0.73
CA TYR A 4 -24.19 66.02 1.01
C TYR A 4 -24.48 64.70 0.36
N ASN A 5 -25.76 64.34 0.14
CA ASN A 5 -26.13 63.08 -0.53
C ASN A 5 -25.71 63.02 -2.01
N LEU A 6 -25.57 64.15 -2.68
CA LEU A 6 -25.20 64.25 -4.13
C LEU A 6 -23.77 63.77 -4.38
N PHE A 7 -22.83 63.94 -3.43
CA PHE A 7 -21.46 63.48 -3.53
C PHE A 7 -21.26 62.01 -3.10
N GLN A 8 -22.19 61.49 -2.27
CA GLN A 8 -22.05 60.17 -1.71
C GLN A 8 -22.09 59.05 -2.75
N THR A 9 -23.07 59.09 -3.66
CA THR A 9 -23.25 58.10 -4.72
C THR A 9 -22.04 57.97 -5.66
N PRO A 10 -21.52 59.08 -6.30
CA PRO A 10 -20.34 58.96 -7.15
C PRO A 10 -19.07 58.59 -6.39
N THR A 11 -18.92 59.01 -5.10
CA THR A 11 -17.78 58.63 -4.25
C THR A 11 -17.78 57.14 -3.92
N LEU A 12 -18.95 56.59 -3.54
CA LEU A 12 -19.10 55.16 -3.31
C LEU A 12 -18.88 54.36 -4.58
N GLY A 13 -19.36 54.84 -5.74
CA GLY A 13 -19.09 54.27 -7.05
C GLY A 13 -17.57 54.19 -7.36
N MET A 14 -16.87 55.35 -7.24
CA MET A 14 -15.40 55.37 -7.44
C MET A 14 -14.67 54.43 -6.48
N ARG A 15 -15.04 54.43 -5.20
CA ARG A 15 -14.43 53.56 -4.17
C ARG A 15 -14.64 52.08 -4.53
N SER A 16 -15.84 51.72 -4.91
CA SER A 16 -16.19 50.33 -5.29
C SER A 16 -15.45 49.88 -6.53
N GLN A 17 -15.33 50.78 -7.56
CA GLN A 17 -14.56 50.46 -8.78
C GLN A 17 -13.05 50.34 -8.46
N ALA A 18 -12.51 51.20 -7.59
CA ALA A 18 -11.12 51.12 -7.18
C ALA A 18 -10.82 49.83 -6.40
N HIS A 19 -11.77 49.36 -5.54
CA HIS A 19 -11.68 48.09 -4.87
C HIS A 19 -11.62 46.92 -5.89
N ALA A 20 -12.54 46.87 -6.82
CA ALA A 20 -12.58 45.83 -7.86
C ALA A 20 -11.32 45.87 -8.76
N LEU A 21 -10.75 47.04 -9.05
CA LEU A 21 -9.46 47.16 -9.77
C LEU A 21 -8.30 46.54 -8.95
N ASN A 22 -8.30 46.74 -7.61
CA ASN A 22 -7.30 46.14 -6.74
C ASN A 22 -7.43 44.59 -6.72
N THR A 23 -8.67 44.09 -6.66
CA THR A 23 -8.93 42.63 -6.70
C THR A 23 -8.44 42.02 -8.04
N ILE A 24 -8.69 42.67 -9.17
CA ILE A 24 -8.11 42.24 -10.45
C ILE A 24 -6.59 42.26 -10.41
N GLY A 25 -5.98 43.28 -9.83
CA GLY A 25 -4.52 43.35 -9.67
C GLY A 25 -3.97 42.14 -8.86
N ILE A 26 -4.67 41.78 -7.78
CA ILE A 26 -4.33 40.58 -6.98
C ILE A 26 -4.49 39.29 -7.81
N ASN A 27 -5.57 39.14 -8.57
CA ASN A 27 -5.79 37.98 -9.44
C ASN A 27 -4.65 37.86 -10.47
N VAL A 28 -4.29 38.95 -11.17
CA VAL A 28 -3.21 38.95 -12.16
C VAL A 28 -1.85 38.63 -11.53
N ALA A 29 -1.57 39.14 -10.32
CA ALA A 29 -0.33 38.83 -9.61
C ALA A 29 -0.22 37.32 -9.28
N ASN A 30 -1.34 36.63 -9.06
CA ASN A 30 -1.40 35.23 -8.67
C ASN A 30 -1.72 34.27 -9.83
N VAL A 31 -1.63 34.70 -11.08
CA VAL A 31 -1.91 33.84 -12.25
C VAL A 31 -1.02 32.60 -12.32
N ASN A 32 0.23 32.69 -11.85
CA ASN A 32 1.19 31.60 -11.82
C ASN A 32 1.25 30.87 -10.46
N THR A 33 0.40 31.25 -9.49
CA THR A 33 0.35 30.62 -8.19
C THR A 33 -0.46 29.33 -8.25
N GLY A 34 0.14 28.18 -7.93
CA GLY A 34 -0.53 26.87 -7.92
C GLY A 34 -1.71 26.87 -6.94
N GLY A 35 -2.84 26.32 -7.37
CA GLY A 35 -4.05 26.21 -6.55
C GLY A 35 -4.76 27.53 -6.25
N TYR A 36 -4.28 28.67 -6.77
CA TYR A 36 -4.93 29.96 -6.54
C TYR A 36 -6.32 29.99 -7.17
N LYS A 37 -7.29 30.52 -6.42
CA LYS A 37 -8.67 30.71 -6.86
C LYS A 37 -8.99 32.18 -7.02
N ARG A 38 -9.48 32.54 -8.19
CA ARG A 38 -9.84 33.90 -8.57
C ARG A 38 -10.88 34.46 -7.61
N THR A 39 -10.72 35.73 -7.22
CA THR A 39 -11.71 36.50 -6.49
C THR A 39 -12.44 37.43 -7.44
N ASP A 40 -13.75 37.37 -7.48
CA ASP A 40 -14.63 38.27 -8.21
C ASP A 40 -15.25 39.28 -7.25
N THR A 41 -15.22 40.57 -7.63
CA THR A 41 -15.93 41.62 -6.89
C THR A 41 -17.29 41.81 -7.49
N GLU A 42 -18.36 41.56 -6.74
CA GLU A 42 -19.74 41.87 -7.09
C GLU A 42 -20.18 43.18 -6.40
N PHE A 43 -21.18 43.87 -7.00
CA PHE A 43 -21.64 45.13 -6.47
C PHE A 43 -23.04 45.00 -5.94
N GLU A 44 -23.21 45.27 -4.64
CA GLU A 44 -24.52 45.29 -3.96
C GLU A 44 -25.04 46.71 -3.83
N THR A 45 -26.36 46.90 -4.09
CA THR A 45 -27.00 48.20 -3.96
C THR A 45 -27.21 48.51 -2.46
N LEU A 46 -26.70 49.66 -2.00
CA LEU A 46 -26.96 50.15 -0.64
C LEU A 46 -28.28 50.93 -0.62
N ILE A 47 -29.23 50.48 0.16
CA ILE A 47 -30.51 51.17 0.40
C ILE A 47 -30.37 52.01 1.66
N SER A 48 -30.43 53.32 1.56
CA SER A 48 -30.28 54.24 2.68
C SER A 48 -31.56 54.43 3.48
N LYS A 49 -32.73 54.33 2.82
CA LYS A 49 -34.04 54.49 3.48
C LYS A 49 -35.14 53.79 2.67
N THR A 50 -35.95 53.00 3.32
CA THR A 50 -37.13 52.37 2.73
C THR A 50 -38.38 53.03 3.34
N LEU A 51 -39.10 53.80 2.52
CA LEU A 51 -40.46 54.26 2.80
C LEU A 51 -41.43 53.44 1.94
N GLN A 52 -42.70 53.31 2.39
CA GLN A 52 -43.68 52.39 1.77
C GLN A 52 -43.87 52.50 0.26
N ASN A 53 -43.48 53.61 -0.37
CA ASN A 53 -43.57 53.83 -1.81
C ASN A 53 -42.30 54.44 -2.47
N GLU A 54 -41.23 54.71 -1.74
CA GLU A 54 -40.00 55.30 -2.23
C GLU A 54 -38.79 54.64 -1.55
N SER A 55 -37.85 54.12 -2.36
CA SER A 55 -36.55 53.67 -1.90
C SER A 55 -35.48 54.67 -2.31
N ASP A 56 -34.74 55.21 -1.33
CA ASP A 56 -33.59 56.06 -1.60
C ASP A 56 -32.35 55.18 -1.73
N LEU A 57 -31.84 55.03 -2.95
CA LEU A 57 -30.67 54.26 -3.31
C LEU A 57 -29.42 55.03 -2.95
N GLY A 58 -28.76 54.66 -1.85
CA GLY A 58 -27.61 55.36 -1.28
C GLY A 58 -26.28 55.14 -1.95
N GLY A 59 -26.20 54.21 -2.91
CA GLY A 59 -24.96 53.91 -3.64
C GLY A 59 -24.72 52.40 -3.80
N VAL A 60 -23.47 52.07 -4.03
CA VAL A 60 -22.99 50.67 -4.29
C VAL A 60 -21.87 50.33 -3.33
N VAL A 61 -21.86 49.07 -2.83
CA VAL A 61 -20.81 48.50 -1.99
C VAL A 61 -20.22 47.29 -2.69
N PRO A 62 -18.89 47.14 -2.71
CA PRO A 62 -18.25 45.96 -3.27
C PRO A 62 -18.33 44.79 -2.26
N LYS A 63 -18.55 43.58 -2.77
CA LYS A 63 -18.49 42.33 -2.05
C LYS A 63 -17.68 41.33 -2.86
N ASP A 64 -16.68 40.76 -2.23
CA ASP A 64 -15.78 39.81 -2.88
C ASP A 64 -16.28 38.38 -2.71
N TYR A 65 -16.23 37.62 -3.79
CA TYR A 65 -16.53 36.19 -3.85
C TYR A 65 -15.36 35.44 -4.46
N GLN A 66 -14.82 34.49 -3.76
CA GLN A 66 -13.78 33.63 -4.28
C GLN A 66 -14.41 32.47 -5.05
N ARG A 67 -13.97 32.24 -6.29
CA ARG A 67 -14.47 31.15 -7.15
C ARG A 67 -13.68 29.88 -6.91
N VAL A 68 -13.92 29.26 -5.77
CA VAL A 68 -13.26 28.03 -5.33
C VAL A 68 -13.82 26.80 -6.08
N ASP A 69 -15.10 26.87 -6.48
CA ASP A 69 -15.81 25.89 -7.28
C ASP A 69 -15.19 25.68 -8.68
N GLN A 70 -14.51 26.71 -9.22
CA GLN A 70 -13.93 26.66 -10.57
C GLN A 70 -12.52 26.06 -10.53
N GLN A 71 -12.36 24.97 -11.28
CA GLN A 71 -11.06 24.32 -11.45
C GLN A 71 -10.12 25.17 -12.33
N GLY A 72 -8.84 25.22 -11.95
CA GLY A 72 -7.76 25.78 -12.76
C GLY A 72 -7.26 24.81 -13.83
N PHE A 73 -6.31 25.25 -14.64
CA PHE A 73 -5.69 24.37 -15.64
C PHE A 73 -4.76 23.37 -14.96
N ILE A 74 -4.88 22.10 -15.35
CA ILE A 74 -3.96 21.04 -14.93
C ILE A 74 -2.76 21.07 -15.89
N ASN A 75 -1.57 21.25 -15.35
CA ASN A 75 -0.32 21.25 -16.09
C ASN A 75 0.58 20.10 -15.65
N SER A 76 1.21 19.42 -16.61
CA SER A 76 2.15 18.34 -16.32
C SER A 76 3.41 18.85 -15.64
N SER A 77 3.96 18.04 -14.75
CA SER A 77 5.17 18.28 -14.00
C SER A 77 6.15 17.12 -14.16
N SER A 78 7.43 17.38 -13.95
CA SER A 78 8.47 16.34 -13.88
C SER A 78 8.73 15.84 -12.46
N ARG A 79 8.04 16.38 -11.45
CA ARG A 79 8.23 15.99 -10.03
C ARG A 79 7.31 14.83 -9.69
N GLU A 80 7.85 13.82 -9.04
CA GLU A 80 7.15 12.60 -8.65
C GLU A 80 6.06 12.84 -7.59
N LEU A 81 6.26 13.86 -6.76
CA LEU A 81 5.35 14.20 -5.67
C LEU A 81 4.34 15.30 -6.04
N ASP A 82 4.25 15.69 -7.32
CA ASP A 82 3.20 16.60 -7.79
C ASP A 82 1.94 15.81 -8.16
N LEU A 83 0.79 16.23 -7.61
CA LEU A 83 -0.50 15.58 -7.80
C LEU A 83 -1.61 16.61 -8.02
N ALA A 84 -2.34 16.52 -9.12
CA ALA A 84 -3.50 17.35 -9.37
C ALA A 84 -4.81 16.59 -9.13
N ILE A 85 -5.82 17.30 -8.61
CA ILE A 85 -7.20 16.82 -8.55
C ILE A 85 -7.90 17.25 -9.84
N ASN A 86 -8.50 16.33 -10.56
CA ASN A 86 -9.36 16.59 -11.69
C ASN A 86 -10.81 16.36 -11.26
N GLY A 87 -11.61 17.45 -11.19
CA GLY A 87 -12.95 17.47 -10.64
C GLY A 87 -13.04 18.11 -9.24
N ASP A 88 -14.05 17.73 -8.45
CA ASP A 88 -14.38 18.37 -7.18
C ASP A 88 -13.64 17.73 -6.01
N GLY A 89 -13.08 18.55 -5.11
CA GLY A 89 -12.47 18.09 -3.85
C GLY A 89 -11.18 18.84 -3.52
N PHE A 90 -10.65 18.58 -2.34
CA PHE A 90 -9.43 19.21 -1.81
C PHE A 90 -8.59 18.14 -1.13
N PHE A 91 -7.29 18.38 -1.07
CA PHE A 91 -6.38 17.64 -0.21
C PHE A 91 -6.57 18.05 1.25
N TYR A 92 -6.41 17.11 2.16
CA TYR A 92 -6.35 17.36 3.59
C TYR A 92 -4.93 17.71 4.00
N VAL A 93 -4.77 18.80 4.75
CA VAL A 93 -3.48 19.20 5.33
C VAL A 93 -3.64 19.62 6.79
N SER A 94 -2.62 19.37 7.60
CA SER A 94 -2.61 19.71 9.02
C SER A 94 -1.37 20.53 9.37
N PRO A 95 -1.45 21.53 10.25
CA PRO A 95 -0.29 22.26 10.73
C PRO A 95 0.57 21.44 11.70
N THR A 96 0.03 20.34 12.23
CA THR A 96 0.68 19.47 13.22
C THR A 96 0.65 18.01 12.80
N LEU A 97 1.62 17.21 13.27
CA LEU A 97 1.69 15.76 13.02
C LEU A 97 0.50 14.99 13.57
N THR A 98 0.08 15.35 14.78
CA THR A 98 -1.15 14.80 15.34
C THR A 98 -2.34 15.51 14.71
N VAL A 99 -3.20 14.73 14.04
CA VAL A 99 -4.45 15.25 13.48
C VAL A 99 -5.27 15.84 14.64
N SER A 100 -5.18 17.15 14.80
CA SER A 100 -5.88 17.92 15.82
C SER A 100 -7.21 18.43 15.26
N GLU A 101 -7.94 19.23 16.05
CA GLU A 101 -9.21 19.83 15.64
C GLU A 101 -9.07 20.81 14.46
N GLU A 102 -7.84 21.26 14.12
CA GLU A 102 -7.58 22.18 13.01
C GLU A 102 -7.03 21.42 11.79
N VAL A 103 -7.94 21.07 10.88
CA VAL A 103 -7.60 20.53 9.57
C VAL A 103 -7.88 21.59 8.51
N TYR A 104 -6.95 21.74 7.58
CA TYR A 104 -7.08 22.66 6.45
C TYR A 104 -7.20 21.89 5.16
N PHE A 105 -7.61 22.59 4.10
CA PHE A 105 -7.86 22.04 2.78
C PHE A 105 -7.09 22.82 1.73
N THR A 106 -6.54 22.14 0.74
CA THR A 106 -5.81 22.80 -0.35
C THR A 106 -6.09 22.14 -1.69
N ARG A 107 -5.99 22.94 -2.76
CA ARG A 107 -5.98 22.47 -4.15
C ARG A 107 -4.57 22.37 -4.72
N ASP A 108 -3.59 22.97 -4.02
CA ASP A 108 -2.20 22.90 -4.45
C ASP A 108 -1.60 21.54 -4.10
N GLY A 109 -1.36 20.74 -5.11
CA GLY A 109 -0.75 19.41 -5.00
C GLY A 109 0.75 19.42 -5.24
N SER A 110 1.44 20.53 -5.03
CA SER A 110 2.90 20.64 -5.12
C SER A 110 3.53 20.15 -3.81
N PHE A 111 3.59 18.86 -3.62
CA PHE A 111 4.09 18.27 -2.39
C PHE A 111 5.61 18.06 -2.41
N GLN A 112 6.18 17.93 -1.22
CA GLN A 112 7.59 17.62 -1.01
C GLN A 112 7.80 16.83 0.28
N MET A 113 8.89 16.10 0.36
CA MET A 113 9.32 15.49 1.61
C MET A 113 10.02 16.54 2.47
N SER A 114 9.67 16.61 3.73
CA SER A 114 10.34 17.46 4.74
C SER A 114 10.72 16.62 5.94
N VAL A 115 11.95 16.76 6.37
CA VAL A 115 12.47 16.16 7.60
C VAL A 115 12.34 17.20 8.70
N LEU A 116 11.68 16.85 9.80
CA LEU A 116 11.55 17.73 10.96
C LEU A 116 12.66 17.47 11.97
N ASP A 117 13.25 18.56 12.47
CA ASP A 117 14.18 18.51 13.59
C ASP A 117 13.46 18.00 14.85
N GLY A 118 13.97 16.89 15.40
CA GLY A 118 13.47 16.32 16.65
C GLY A 118 12.46 15.16 16.51
N GLU A 119 11.90 14.94 15.34
CA GLU A 119 11.09 13.75 15.06
C GLU A 119 11.99 12.63 14.54
N THR A 120 12.28 11.67 15.41
CA THR A 120 13.16 10.54 15.10
C THR A 120 12.50 9.21 15.41
N SER A 121 12.93 8.16 14.74
CA SER A 121 12.57 6.77 15.03
C SER A 121 13.83 5.93 15.18
N ASP A 122 13.77 4.96 16.06
CA ASP A 122 14.83 3.96 16.19
C ASP A 122 14.49 2.81 15.23
N VAL A 123 15.43 2.47 14.37
CA VAL A 123 15.32 1.42 13.36
C VAL A 123 16.40 0.38 13.63
N THR A 124 16.03 -0.89 13.57
CA THR A 124 16.99 -1.99 13.68
C THR A 124 17.58 -2.29 12.30
N ALA A 125 18.90 -2.11 12.18
CA ALA A 125 19.63 -2.45 10.96
C ALA A 125 19.79 -3.97 10.83
N ASP A 126 20.13 -4.46 9.62
CA ASP A 126 20.30 -5.89 9.32
C ASP A 126 21.36 -6.58 10.19
N ASP A 127 22.31 -5.83 10.77
CA ASP A 127 23.33 -6.32 11.70
C ASP A 127 22.87 -6.40 13.15
N GLY A 128 21.59 -6.06 13.44
CA GLY A 128 21.00 -6.01 14.76
C GLY A 128 21.32 -4.75 15.57
N SER A 129 22.03 -3.76 14.97
CA SER A 129 22.28 -2.46 15.61
C SER A 129 21.06 -1.55 15.51
N THR A 130 20.79 -0.78 16.55
CA THR A 130 19.75 0.26 16.51
C THR A 130 20.34 1.57 16.03
N ILE A 131 19.77 2.15 14.98
CA ILE A 131 20.14 3.47 14.46
C ILE A 131 18.95 4.42 14.63
N THR A 132 19.21 5.64 15.10
CA THR A 132 18.21 6.68 15.21
C THR A 132 18.17 7.47 13.90
N VAL A 133 17.04 7.48 13.21
CA VAL A 133 16.84 8.14 11.92
C VAL A 133 15.82 9.26 12.04
N SER A 134 16.00 10.31 11.25
CA SER A 134 15.04 11.42 11.22
C SER A 134 13.84 11.09 10.33
N ASN A 135 12.63 11.36 10.81
CA ASN A 135 11.40 11.07 10.10
C ASN A 135 11.12 12.11 9.01
N GLY A 136 10.85 11.66 7.80
CA GLY A 136 10.46 12.49 6.67
C GLY A 136 8.98 12.36 6.34
N TYR A 137 8.29 13.51 6.29
CA TYR A 137 6.85 13.56 6.04
C TYR A 137 6.54 14.27 4.72
N LEU A 138 5.43 13.88 4.11
CA LEU A 138 4.88 14.58 2.96
C LEU A 138 4.23 15.88 3.42
N VAL A 139 4.72 17.01 2.91
CA VAL A 139 4.21 18.35 3.24
C VAL A 139 3.89 19.14 1.99
N ASP A 140 3.02 20.14 2.14
CA ASP A 140 2.79 21.15 1.13
C ASP A 140 3.92 22.20 1.12
N LYS A 141 3.87 23.16 0.21
CA LYS A 141 4.84 24.26 0.11
C LYS A 141 4.91 25.17 1.35
N ASN A 142 3.88 25.16 2.21
CA ASN A 142 3.81 25.95 3.45
C ASN A 142 4.31 25.17 4.66
N GLY A 143 4.67 23.90 4.49
CA GLY A 143 5.10 23.02 5.57
C GLY A 143 3.95 22.33 6.32
N TYR A 144 2.72 22.37 5.80
CA TYR A 144 1.61 21.61 6.37
C TYR A 144 1.68 20.15 5.95
N TYR A 145 1.43 19.25 6.89
CA TYR A 145 1.46 17.80 6.67
C TYR A 145 0.27 17.36 5.85
N VAL A 146 0.51 16.65 4.78
CA VAL A 146 -0.54 16.02 3.98
C VAL A 146 -1.10 14.83 4.75
N LEU A 147 -2.43 14.77 4.84
CA LEU A 147 -3.11 13.68 5.54
C LEU A 147 -3.63 12.64 4.56
N GLY A 148 -3.49 11.37 4.94
CA GLY A 148 -4.02 10.25 4.21
C GLY A 148 -4.31 9.07 5.10
N SER A 149 -4.82 7.99 4.51
CA SER A 149 -5.15 6.75 5.19
C SER A 149 -4.07 5.71 4.94
N ALA A 150 -3.62 5.04 6.00
CA ALA A 150 -2.84 3.82 5.89
C ALA A 150 -3.78 2.61 5.70
N PRO A 151 -3.31 1.53 5.07
CA PRO A 151 -4.08 0.28 5.01
C PRO A 151 -4.21 -0.31 6.43
N ASP A 152 -5.37 -0.83 6.74
CA ASP A 152 -5.58 -1.57 7.99
C ASP A 152 -4.73 -2.84 7.99
N ALA A 153 -3.97 -3.08 9.05
CA ALA A 153 -3.00 -4.17 9.14
C ALA A 153 -3.63 -5.57 8.95
N THR A 154 -4.92 -5.72 9.25
CA THR A 154 -5.61 -7.02 9.18
C THR A 154 -6.34 -7.21 7.86
N THR A 155 -7.04 -6.16 7.38
CA THR A 155 -7.92 -6.25 6.21
C THR A 155 -7.28 -5.69 4.93
N GLY A 156 -6.23 -4.89 5.06
CA GLY A 156 -5.62 -4.15 3.94
C GLY A 156 -6.49 -3.02 3.37
N LEU A 157 -7.62 -2.70 4.00
CA LEU A 157 -8.56 -1.70 3.52
C LEU A 157 -8.21 -0.30 4.04
N PHE A 158 -8.51 0.71 3.24
CA PHE A 158 -8.31 2.11 3.60
C PHE A 158 -9.58 2.71 4.24
N SER A 159 -9.39 3.54 5.28
CA SER A 159 -10.49 4.18 6.00
C SER A 159 -10.53 5.68 5.73
N THR A 160 -11.72 6.24 5.50
CA THR A 160 -11.92 7.69 5.35
C THR A 160 -11.94 8.43 6.69
N THR A 161 -11.99 7.72 7.81
CA THR A 161 -12.10 8.32 9.16
C THR A 161 -10.79 8.32 9.94
N ALA A 162 -9.86 7.44 9.60
CA ALA A 162 -8.55 7.33 10.25
C ALA A 162 -7.48 7.98 9.36
N LEU A 163 -7.38 9.31 9.41
CA LEU A 163 -6.37 10.06 8.67
C LEU A 163 -5.16 10.34 9.56
N GLN A 164 -3.98 10.30 8.95
CA GLN A 164 -2.71 10.55 9.61
C GLN A 164 -1.75 11.30 8.70
N ALA A 165 -0.73 11.95 9.27
CA ALA A 165 0.38 12.52 8.51
C ALA A 165 1.18 11.41 7.81
N LEU A 166 1.57 11.67 6.57
CA LEU A 166 2.16 10.64 5.70
C LEU A 166 3.68 10.66 5.81
N ARG A 167 4.21 9.66 6.48
CA ARG A 167 5.65 9.43 6.57
C ARG A 167 6.13 8.70 5.31
N ILE A 168 7.11 9.28 4.58
CA ILE A 168 7.59 8.77 3.29
C ILE A 168 9.11 8.69 3.18
N ASP A 169 9.82 8.73 4.31
CA ASP A 169 11.27 8.55 4.31
C ASP A 169 11.70 7.10 4.02
N GLU A 170 12.96 6.90 3.74
CA GLU A 170 13.56 5.62 3.40
C GLU A 170 13.28 4.52 4.44
N TRP A 171 13.17 4.89 5.71
CA TRP A 171 13.03 3.98 6.85
C TRP A 171 11.58 3.81 7.34
N ALA A 172 10.63 4.51 6.71
CA ALA A 172 9.24 4.58 7.18
C ALA A 172 8.56 3.20 7.30
N PHE A 173 9.01 2.21 6.53
CA PHE A 173 8.38 0.90 6.39
C PHE A 173 9.33 -0.28 6.57
N ILE A 174 10.53 -0.06 7.10
CA ILE A 174 11.54 -1.12 7.24
C ILE A 174 11.09 -2.22 8.22
N ASP A 175 10.35 -1.86 9.25
CA ASP A 175 9.83 -2.80 10.28
C ASP A 175 8.40 -3.29 9.95
N GLN A 176 7.88 -3.02 8.75
CA GLN A 176 6.57 -3.46 8.30
C GLN A 176 6.69 -4.66 7.34
N ASP A 177 7.47 -5.64 7.78
CA ASP A 177 7.50 -6.95 7.17
C ASP A 177 6.19 -7.72 7.43
N LYS A 178 5.90 -8.63 6.54
CA LYS A 178 4.77 -9.54 6.67
C LYS A 178 5.22 -10.95 6.41
N GLU A 179 5.10 -11.78 7.42
CA GLU A 179 5.40 -13.20 7.29
C GLU A 179 4.55 -13.87 6.21
N SER A 180 5.17 -14.75 5.43
CA SER A 180 4.46 -15.61 4.50
C SER A 180 3.59 -16.62 5.25
N THR A 181 2.28 -16.55 5.10
CA THR A 181 1.32 -17.51 5.67
C THR A 181 0.69 -18.40 4.61
N THR A 182 0.67 -17.93 3.37
CA THR A 182 0.15 -18.68 2.21
C THR A 182 1.12 -18.57 1.04
N ALA A 183 1.26 -19.66 0.31
CA ALA A 183 1.99 -19.72 -0.94
C ALA A 183 1.25 -20.62 -1.94
N TYR A 184 1.54 -20.49 -3.22
CA TYR A 184 1.08 -21.43 -4.25
C TYR A 184 2.26 -21.83 -5.13
N ILE A 185 2.21 -23.05 -5.62
CA ILE A 185 3.18 -23.57 -6.59
C ILE A 185 2.44 -24.20 -7.77
N GLN A 186 2.97 -23.99 -8.95
CA GLN A 186 2.48 -24.60 -10.18
C GLN A 186 3.65 -25.19 -10.97
N LEU A 187 3.63 -26.50 -11.18
CA LEU A 187 4.66 -27.20 -11.94
C LEU A 187 4.11 -28.49 -12.55
N ASN A 188 4.83 -29.01 -13.54
CA ASN A 188 4.59 -30.33 -14.12
C ASN A 188 5.68 -31.32 -13.68
N LEU A 189 5.26 -32.46 -13.13
CA LEU A 189 6.10 -33.59 -12.82
C LEU A 189 6.08 -34.57 -14.00
N ASP A 190 7.23 -35.15 -14.33
CA ASP A 190 7.33 -36.09 -15.47
C ASP A 190 6.67 -37.44 -15.16
N ALA A 191 5.51 -37.70 -15.75
CA ALA A 191 4.81 -38.98 -15.61
C ALA A 191 5.63 -40.17 -16.07
N THR A 192 6.60 -39.97 -16.97
CA THR A 192 7.43 -41.05 -17.56
C THR A 192 8.71 -41.33 -16.78
N LYS A 193 9.01 -40.49 -15.75
CA LYS A 193 10.19 -40.68 -14.92
C LYS A 193 10.17 -42.05 -14.23
N THR A 194 11.33 -42.71 -14.24
CA THR A 194 11.48 -43.98 -13.53
C THR A 194 11.51 -43.76 -12.03
N ALA A 195 10.80 -44.58 -11.28
CA ALA A 195 10.85 -44.55 -9.80
C ALA A 195 12.30 -44.78 -9.34
N SER A 196 12.82 -43.84 -8.57
CA SER A 196 14.15 -43.88 -7.99
C SER A 196 14.18 -43.08 -6.70
N PHE A 197 14.84 -43.60 -5.69
CA PHE A 197 15.14 -42.88 -4.45
C PHE A 197 16.64 -42.53 -4.38
N ASP A 198 17.29 -42.45 -5.51
CA ASP A 198 18.66 -41.94 -5.55
C ASP A 198 18.65 -40.47 -5.13
N ALA A 199 19.34 -40.16 -4.03
CA ALA A 199 19.43 -38.84 -3.48
C ALA A 199 19.99 -37.78 -4.45
N ASP A 200 20.66 -38.26 -5.53
CA ASP A 200 21.28 -37.38 -6.53
C ASP A 200 20.36 -37.03 -7.71
N GLN A 201 19.10 -37.48 -7.73
CA GLN A 201 18.20 -37.32 -8.88
C GLN A 201 16.76 -36.84 -8.54
N PRO A 202 16.53 -35.98 -7.54
CA PRO A 202 15.22 -35.41 -7.36
C PRO A 202 14.90 -34.36 -8.45
N ASP A 203 13.61 -34.15 -8.72
CA ASP A 203 13.16 -32.94 -9.39
C ASP A 203 13.09 -31.83 -8.33
N ASN A 204 14.02 -30.89 -8.40
CA ASN A 204 14.17 -29.84 -7.39
C ASN A 204 13.44 -28.56 -7.80
N PHE A 205 12.63 -28.04 -6.91
CA PHE A 205 11.96 -26.75 -7.07
C PHE A 205 12.30 -25.83 -5.92
N LYS A 206 12.87 -24.66 -6.23
CA LYS A 206 13.21 -23.63 -5.23
C LYS A 206 12.22 -22.48 -5.30
N PHE A 207 11.81 -22.00 -4.16
CA PHE A 207 10.97 -20.82 -4.02
C PHE A 207 11.32 -20.06 -2.75
N GLU A 208 10.91 -18.80 -2.70
CA GLU A 208 11.21 -17.91 -1.60
C GLU A 208 9.97 -17.69 -0.75
N ILE A 209 10.15 -17.50 0.54
CA ILE A 209 9.16 -17.11 1.54
C ILE A 209 9.79 -16.10 2.49
N VAL A 210 8.96 -15.32 3.18
CA VAL A 210 9.40 -14.37 4.20
C VAL A 210 9.13 -14.97 5.57
N ASP A 211 10.12 -14.99 6.45
CA ASP A 211 9.99 -15.53 7.80
C ASP A 211 9.37 -14.52 8.80
N SER A 212 9.18 -14.95 10.05
CA SER A 212 8.61 -14.10 11.11
C SER A 212 9.52 -12.94 11.54
N GLY A 213 10.74 -12.86 11.05
CA GLY A 213 11.68 -11.76 11.25
C GLY A 213 11.84 -10.87 10.01
N GLY A 214 11.02 -11.06 8.95
CA GLY A 214 11.05 -10.26 7.73
C GLY A 214 12.15 -10.66 6.72
N ALA A 215 12.95 -11.70 7.03
CA ALA A 215 14.01 -12.15 6.14
C ALA A 215 13.49 -13.08 5.05
N VAL A 216 14.03 -12.92 3.83
CA VAL A 216 13.73 -13.83 2.72
C VAL A 216 14.45 -15.15 2.91
N ARG A 217 13.71 -16.26 2.87
CA ARG A 217 14.22 -17.62 3.02
C ARG A 217 13.95 -18.45 1.77
N THR A 218 14.99 -19.06 1.26
CA THR A 218 14.87 -19.99 0.13
C THR A 218 14.57 -21.40 0.64
N VAL A 219 13.47 -21.95 0.18
CA VAL A 219 13.04 -23.33 0.44
C VAL A 219 13.14 -24.13 -0.84
N SER A 220 13.66 -25.33 -0.74
CA SER A 220 13.69 -26.32 -1.82
C SER A 220 12.72 -27.43 -1.54
N LEU A 221 11.95 -27.82 -2.55
CA LEU A 221 11.11 -29.03 -2.53
C LEU A 221 11.71 -30.03 -3.49
N ASP A 222 12.10 -31.17 -2.97
CA ASP A 222 12.64 -32.30 -3.73
C ASP A 222 11.54 -33.32 -4.00
N PHE A 223 11.23 -33.56 -5.27
CA PHE A 223 10.19 -34.49 -5.72
C PHE A 223 10.81 -35.80 -6.19
N TYR A 224 10.38 -36.87 -5.58
CA TYR A 224 10.81 -38.22 -5.91
C TYR A 224 9.64 -39.06 -6.44
N LYS A 225 9.79 -39.67 -7.63
CA LYS A 225 8.80 -40.61 -8.13
C LYS A 225 8.84 -41.88 -7.29
N THR A 226 7.72 -42.26 -6.70
CA THR A 226 7.63 -43.51 -5.93
C THR A 226 7.41 -44.73 -6.80
N PHE A 227 7.62 -45.93 -6.23
CA PHE A 227 7.29 -47.20 -6.92
C PHE A 227 5.78 -47.48 -7.03
N THR A 228 4.95 -46.65 -6.34
CA THR A 228 3.51 -46.68 -6.51
C THR A 228 3.12 -45.83 -7.71
N GLU A 229 2.29 -46.34 -8.58
CA GLU A 229 1.85 -45.63 -9.77
C GLU A 229 1.21 -44.29 -9.39
N ASN A 230 1.50 -43.24 -10.17
CA ASN A 230 0.97 -41.87 -9.98
C ASN A 230 1.18 -41.28 -8.59
N THR A 231 2.21 -41.75 -7.87
CA THR A 231 2.51 -41.25 -6.51
C THR A 231 3.92 -40.69 -6.48
N TRP A 232 4.04 -39.51 -5.85
CA TRP A 232 5.28 -38.80 -5.63
C TRP A 232 5.47 -38.53 -4.14
N GLN A 233 6.73 -38.40 -3.76
CA GLN A 233 7.14 -37.99 -2.41
C GLN A 233 7.79 -36.61 -2.48
N ILE A 234 7.45 -35.74 -1.57
CA ILE A 234 8.04 -34.40 -1.44
C ILE A 234 8.87 -34.37 -0.17
N ILE A 235 10.05 -33.81 -0.28
CA ILE A 235 10.97 -33.56 0.83
C ILE A 235 11.32 -32.08 0.82
N PRO A 236 10.98 -31.31 1.85
CA PRO A 236 11.41 -29.93 1.98
C PRO A 236 12.84 -29.88 2.50
N THR A 237 13.65 -29.01 1.93
CA THR A 237 15.01 -28.69 2.40
C THR A 237 15.25 -27.18 2.39
N ALA A 238 16.08 -26.69 3.31
CA ALA A 238 16.54 -25.31 3.30
C ALA A 238 17.90 -25.21 3.98
N ASP A 239 18.78 -24.36 3.46
CA ASP A 239 20.19 -24.30 3.88
C ASP A 239 20.37 -23.81 5.34
N ASN A 240 19.54 -22.89 5.81
CA ASN A 240 19.65 -22.27 7.14
C ASN A 240 18.55 -22.68 8.11
N ALA A 241 17.79 -23.73 7.82
CA ALA A 241 16.75 -24.21 8.71
C ALA A 241 17.33 -25.17 9.76
N THR A 242 17.00 -24.95 11.03
CA THR A 242 17.26 -25.89 12.12
C THR A 242 16.29 -27.07 12.04
N THR A 243 15.03 -26.77 11.72
CA THR A 243 14.00 -27.76 11.43
C THR A 243 13.14 -27.30 10.29
N ILE A 244 12.76 -28.22 9.40
CA ILE A 244 11.81 -27.95 8.31
C ILE A 244 10.93 -29.17 8.11
N SER A 245 9.62 -28.97 7.94
CA SER A 245 8.65 -30.05 7.79
C SER A 245 7.46 -29.60 6.93
N LEU A 246 6.84 -30.59 6.24
CA LEU A 246 5.53 -30.41 5.60
C LEU A 246 4.45 -31.14 6.42
N SER A 247 3.31 -30.51 6.61
CA SER A 247 2.15 -31.16 7.25
C SER A 247 1.69 -32.35 6.41
N GLY A 248 1.38 -33.44 7.03
CA GLY A 248 0.85 -34.62 6.34
C GLY A 248 1.37 -35.93 6.88
N SER A 249 2.57 -36.00 7.33
CA SER A 249 3.06 -37.03 8.27
C SER A 249 4.55 -36.88 8.46
N ALA A 250 4.97 -36.80 9.71
CA ALA A 250 6.26 -37.34 10.09
C ALA A 250 6.38 -38.69 9.35
N PHE A 251 7.56 -38.98 8.75
CA PHE A 251 7.78 -40.32 8.24
C PHE A 251 7.35 -41.30 9.33
N SER A 252 6.22 -41.89 9.12
CA SER A 252 5.68 -42.95 9.97
C SER A 252 5.31 -44.08 9.03
N ASN A 253 6.10 -45.12 9.04
CA ASN A 253 5.80 -46.33 8.32
C ASN A 253 5.32 -47.39 9.31
N SER A 254 4.03 -47.69 9.27
CA SER A 254 3.50 -48.91 9.88
C SER A 254 3.68 -50.04 8.86
N ALA A 255 4.90 -50.57 8.80
CA ALA A 255 5.13 -51.82 8.05
C ALA A 255 4.34 -52.96 8.71
N ALA A 256 3.68 -53.78 7.90
CA ALA A 256 2.97 -54.95 8.46
C ALA A 256 3.94 -55.94 9.11
N ARG A 257 5.23 -55.87 8.78
CA ARG A 257 6.31 -56.60 9.37
C ARG A 257 7.62 -55.84 9.26
N VAL A 258 8.43 -55.81 10.31
CA VAL A 258 9.78 -55.26 10.30
C VAL A 258 10.79 -56.38 10.56
N THR A 259 11.83 -56.48 9.74
CA THR A 259 12.91 -57.44 9.97
C THR A 259 14.16 -56.67 10.39
N TYR A 260 14.79 -57.13 11.45
CA TYR A 260 16.02 -56.58 12.01
C TYR A 260 17.17 -57.53 11.80
N THR A 261 18.32 -57.00 11.41
CA THR A 261 19.61 -57.61 11.58
C THR A 261 20.42 -56.81 12.60
N SER A 262 21.65 -57.16 12.90
CA SER A 262 22.44 -56.42 13.88
C SER A 262 22.57 -54.93 13.58
N ASN A 263 22.44 -54.52 12.33
CA ASN A 263 22.59 -53.13 11.90
C ASN A 263 21.63 -52.69 10.79
N THR A 264 20.62 -53.50 10.42
CA THR A 264 19.66 -53.11 9.41
C THR A 264 18.22 -53.21 9.89
N ILE A 265 17.38 -52.33 9.38
CA ILE A 265 15.94 -52.34 9.53
C ILE A 265 15.32 -52.45 8.14
N GLN A 266 14.52 -53.48 7.91
CA GLN A 266 13.84 -53.72 6.63
C GLN A 266 12.33 -53.78 6.84
N ALA A 267 11.58 -52.98 6.08
CA ALA A 267 10.14 -53.03 6.06
C ALA A 267 9.64 -54.11 5.10
N LYS A 268 8.67 -54.90 5.54
CA LYS A 268 8.10 -56.01 4.78
C LYS A 268 6.58 -56.05 4.85
N THR A 269 5.95 -56.64 3.85
CA THR A 269 4.54 -57.02 3.87
C THR A 269 4.30 -58.22 4.77
N THR A 270 3.04 -58.58 5.07
CA THR A 270 2.65 -59.80 5.78
C THR A 270 3.10 -61.06 5.03
N GLY A 271 3.35 -60.99 3.74
CA GLY A 271 3.90 -62.07 2.91
C GLY A 271 5.42 -62.16 2.83
N ASP A 272 6.13 -61.43 3.72
CA ASP A 272 7.60 -61.37 3.80
C ASP A 272 8.31 -60.75 2.59
N VAL A 273 7.56 -59.99 1.77
CA VAL A 273 8.08 -59.24 0.61
C VAL A 273 8.55 -57.86 1.04
N PRO A 274 9.76 -57.39 0.67
CA PRO A 274 10.21 -56.05 0.96
C PRO A 274 9.21 -54.95 0.48
N VAL A 275 8.94 -54.00 1.33
CA VAL A 275 8.11 -52.80 0.94
C VAL A 275 9.06 -51.81 0.29
N LEU A 276 8.96 -51.69 -1.01
CA LEU A 276 9.79 -50.78 -1.80
C LEU A 276 9.43 -49.33 -1.41
N GLY A 277 10.43 -48.50 -1.21
CA GLY A 277 10.25 -47.11 -0.85
C GLY A 277 9.80 -46.85 0.60
N ALA A 278 9.79 -47.87 1.47
CA ALA A 278 9.41 -47.71 2.86
C ALA A 278 10.23 -46.65 3.65
N PHE A 279 11.50 -46.48 3.25
CA PHE A 279 12.45 -45.53 3.83
C PHE A 279 12.81 -44.41 2.85
N ALA A 280 11.97 -44.16 1.89
CA ALA A 280 12.18 -43.09 0.92
C ALA A 280 12.29 -41.74 1.63
N GLY A 281 13.26 -40.96 1.20
CA GLY A 281 13.52 -39.65 1.78
C GLY A 281 14.45 -39.63 3.00
N LEU A 282 14.78 -40.78 3.55
CA LEU A 282 15.83 -40.87 4.56
C LEU A 282 17.21 -40.95 3.90
N LYS A 283 18.20 -40.37 4.52
CA LYS A 283 19.61 -40.38 4.06
C LYS A 283 20.58 -40.69 5.19
N ALA A 284 21.83 -40.89 4.84
CA ALA A 284 22.90 -41.07 5.82
C ALA A 284 22.98 -39.86 6.77
N GLY A 285 23.04 -40.13 8.09
CA GLY A 285 23.07 -39.15 9.16
C GLY A 285 21.71 -38.85 9.76
N ASP A 286 20.59 -39.25 9.15
CA ASP A 286 19.26 -39.02 9.71
C ASP A 286 18.99 -39.94 10.90
N PRO A 287 18.30 -39.43 11.94
CA PRO A 287 17.82 -40.28 13.03
C PRO A 287 16.57 -41.05 12.61
N ILE A 288 16.48 -42.28 12.99
CA ILE A 288 15.27 -43.10 12.90
C ILE A 288 14.90 -43.61 14.30
N THR A 289 13.66 -43.43 14.69
CA THR A 289 13.12 -43.90 15.95
C THR A 289 12.20 -45.10 15.72
N VAL A 290 12.44 -46.15 16.43
CA VAL A 290 11.64 -47.38 16.44
C VAL A 290 10.82 -47.36 17.71
N THR A 291 9.50 -47.57 17.62
CA THR A 291 8.58 -47.73 18.73
C THR A 291 7.68 -48.92 18.51
N ASP A 292 7.12 -49.46 19.56
CA ASP A 292 6.25 -50.63 19.54
C ASP A 292 6.95 -51.92 19.05
N SER A 293 8.28 -51.95 19.06
CA SER A 293 9.07 -53.16 18.78
C SER A 293 9.21 -53.99 20.07
N THR A 294 9.34 -55.29 19.93
CA THR A 294 9.51 -56.16 21.09
C THR A 294 10.86 -55.98 21.80
N ASN A 295 11.94 -55.70 21.03
CA ASN A 295 13.30 -55.64 21.55
C ASN A 295 14.17 -54.50 20.99
N ASN A 296 13.65 -53.70 20.06
CA ASN A 296 14.46 -52.74 19.34
C ASN A 296 13.93 -51.30 19.45
N ASP A 297 13.14 -50.99 20.47
CA ASP A 297 12.72 -49.60 20.72
C ASP A 297 13.93 -48.71 20.98
N GLY A 298 13.98 -47.55 20.33
CA GLY A 298 15.07 -46.60 20.46
C GLY A 298 15.26 -45.70 19.26
N SER A 299 16.20 -44.77 19.41
CA SER A 299 16.60 -43.88 18.33
C SER A 299 17.98 -44.29 17.78
N TYR A 300 18.06 -44.37 16.47
CA TYR A 300 19.25 -44.84 15.76
C TYR A 300 19.64 -43.82 14.69
N VAL A 301 20.88 -43.85 14.21
CA VAL A 301 21.36 -43.00 13.10
C VAL A 301 21.58 -43.87 11.89
N ILE A 302 21.03 -43.42 10.76
CA ILE A 302 21.12 -44.09 9.45
C ILE A 302 22.53 -43.90 8.87
N ASN A 303 23.14 -44.98 8.44
CA ASN A 303 24.38 -44.96 7.69
C ASN A 303 24.14 -44.93 6.16
N SER A 304 23.13 -45.68 5.69
CA SER A 304 22.73 -45.71 4.29
C SER A 304 21.31 -46.25 4.12
N VAL A 305 20.67 -45.87 3.04
CA VAL A 305 19.37 -46.41 2.57
C VAL A 305 19.60 -47.24 1.34
N SER A 306 18.92 -48.39 1.23
CA SER A 306 19.02 -49.24 0.04
C SER A 306 18.46 -48.52 -1.19
N ALA A 307 18.98 -48.85 -2.40
CA ALA A 307 18.58 -48.23 -3.67
C ALA A 307 17.07 -48.39 -3.97
N ASP A 308 16.43 -49.43 -3.44
CA ASP A 308 15.00 -49.69 -3.56
C ASP A 308 14.20 -49.07 -2.42
N GLY A 309 14.84 -48.37 -1.48
CA GLY A 309 14.21 -47.75 -0.32
C GLY A 309 13.52 -48.71 0.66
N SER A 310 13.77 -50.01 0.57
CA SER A 310 13.10 -51.00 1.45
C SER A 310 13.84 -51.29 2.75
N GLN A 311 15.10 -50.85 2.87
CA GLN A 311 15.98 -51.12 4.00
C GLN A 311 16.86 -49.93 4.35
N VAL A 312 17.08 -49.72 5.63
CA VAL A 312 18.10 -48.78 6.15
C VAL A 312 19.18 -49.57 6.87
N THR A 313 20.44 -49.15 6.70
CA THR A 313 21.59 -49.62 7.44
C THR A 313 21.95 -48.56 8.48
N LEU A 314 22.18 -48.97 9.72
CA LEU A 314 22.49 -48.10 10.85
C LEU A 314 23.99 -47.94 11.04
N THR A 315 24.41 -46.84 11.67
CA THR A 315 25.81 -46.59 12.05
C THR A 315 26.28 -47.51 13.18
N THR A 316 25.33 -48.00 13.97
CA THR A 316 25.59 -48.88 15.12
C THR A 316 24.97 -50.26 14.92
N SER A 317 25.62 -51.32 15.39
CA SER A 317 25.16 -52.71 15.30
C SER A 317 24.60 -53.21 16.66
N THR A 318 23.54 -52.57 17.15
CA THR A 318 22.95 -52.86 18.47
C THR A 318 21.57 -53.50 18.41
N LEU A 319 21.04 -53.73 17.21
CA LEU A 319 19.71 -54.33 17.06
C LEU A 319 19.71 -55.83 17.37
N THR A 320 18.67 -56.28 18.04
CA THR A 320 18.39 -57.71 18.21
C THR A 320 17.80 -58.23 16.91
N SER A 321 18.51 -59.18 16.29
CA SER A 321 18.09 -59.77 15.02
C SER A 321 16.80 -60.57 15.19
N GLY A 322 15.84 -60.36 14.29
CA GLY A 322 14.54 -61.03 14.31
C GLY A 322 13.57 -60.44 13.32
N SER A 323 12.42 -61.05 13.18
CA SER A 323 11.33 -60.55 12.36
C SER A 323 10.11 -60.37 13.27
N GLU A 324 9.61 -59.18 13.34
CA GLU A 324 8.45 -58.82 14.19
C GLU A 324 7.20 -58.68 13.28
N THR A 325 6.10 -59.25 13.79
CA THR A 325 4.79 -59.24 13.11
C THR A 325 3.84 -58.25 13.73
N VAL A 326 4.26 -57.58 14.78
CA VAL A 326 3.50 -56.48 15.41
C VAL A 326 3.73 -55.20 14.61
N ALA A 327 2.73 -54.35 14.53
CA ALA A 327 2.84 -53.06 13.88
C ALA A 327 3.90 -52.19 14.60
N THR A 328 5.13 -52.30 14.14
CA THR A 328 6.23 -51.47 14.62
C THR A 328 6.14 -50.12 13.93
N THR A 329 6.14 -49.05 14.71
CA THR A 329 6.14 -47.69 14.17
C THR A 329 7.58 -47.21 14.01
N LEU A 330 7.93 -46.86 12.80
CA LEU A 330 9.21 -46.26 12.44
C LEU A 330 8.94 -44.76 12.16
N SER A 331 9.61 -43.89 12.89
CA SER A 331 9.47 -42.44 12.72
C SER A 331 10.83 -41.77 12.65
N SER A 332 10.93 -40.66 11.98
CA SER A 332 12.08 -39.79 12.00
C SER A 332 11.64 -38.33 12.22
N SER A 333 12.27 -37.67 13.20
CA SER A 333 11.95 -36.31 13.58
C SER A 333 12.61 -35.27 12.66
N GLN A 334 13.55 -35.67 11.82
CA GLN A 334 14.38 -34.76 11.01
C GLN A 334 13.92 -34.61 9.56
N ILE A 335 13.16 -35.58 9.04
CA ILE A 335 12.63 -35.50 7.69
C ILE A 335 11.14 -35.83 7.72
N VAL A 336 10.35 -34.84 7.46
CA VAL A 336 8.92 -35.02 7.21
C VAL A 336 8.74 -35.05 5.70
N SER A 337 8.70 -36.25 5.17
CA SER A 337 8.31 -36.45 3.78
C SER A 337 6.80 -36.66 3.70
N THR A 338 6.18 -36.08 2.71
CA THR A 338 4.77 -36.31 2.44
C THR A 338 4.56 -36.87 1.04
N GLN A 339 3.54 -37.69 0.90
CA GLN A 339 3.19 -38.29 -0.40
C GLN A 339 2.05 -37.49 -1.06
N MET A 340 2.14 -37.38 -2.37
CA MET A 340 1.07 -36.85 -3.22
C MET A 340 0.67 -37.88 -4.25
N ALA A 341 -0.63 -37.98 -4.50
CA ALA A 341 -1.17 -38.91 -5.49
C ALA A 341 -1.88 -38.12 -6.61
N PHE A 342 -1.66 -38.56 -7.83
CA PHE A 342 -2.28 -38.00 -9.02
C PHE A 342 -3.32 -38.95 -9.58
N SER A 343 -4.39 -38.39 -10.15
CA SER A 343 -5.40 -39.12 -10.88
C SER A 343 -4.89 -39.56 -12.24
N GLY A 344 -5.57 -40.52 -12.89
CA GLY A 344 -5.17 -40.99 -14.22
C GLY A 344 -5.24 -39.95 -15.34
N ASP A 345 -5.86 -38.82 -15.10
CA ASP A 345 -5.89 -37.63 -15.99
C ASP A 345 -4.72 -36.66 -15.76
N GLY A 346 -3.81 -36.97 -14.83
CA GLY A 346 -2.66 -36.15 -14.50
C GLY A 346 -2.89 -35.01 -13.52
N SER A 347 -4.12 -34.86 -13.00
CA SER A 347 -4.43 -33.88 -11.95
C SER A 347 -4.07 -34.40 -10.56
N LEU A 348 -3.70 -33.50 -9.65
CA LEU A 348 -3.42 -33.87 -8.26
C LEU A 348 -4.71 -34.33 -7.56
N SER A 349 -4.69 -35.53 -7.00
CA SER A 349 -5.83 -36.11 -6.28
C SER A 349 -5.85 -35.75 -4.80
N SER A 350 -4.69 -35.84 -4.15
CA SER A 350 -4.58 -35.59 -2.71
C SER A 350 -3.09 -35.50 -2.27
N PRO A 351 -2.80 -34.66 -1.29
CA PRO A 351 -3.55 -33.53 -0.75
C PRO A 351 -3.41 -32.29 -1.65
N THR A 352 -4.38 -31.38 -1.59
CA THR A 352 -4.39 -30.12 -2.39
C THR A 352 -3.65 -28.97 -1.72
N SER A 353 -3.23 -29.14 -0.47
CA SER A 353 -2.41 -28.17 0.26
C SER A 353 -1.54 -28.86 1.31
N TYR A 354 -0.41 -28.23 1.59
CA TYR A 354 0.52 -28.64 2.66
C TYR A 354 0.83 -27.43 3.51
N THR A 355 1.04 -27.62 4.82
CA THR A 355 1.62 -26.60 5.68
C THR A 355 3.12 -26.87 5.83
N LEU A 356 3.94 -25.95 5.36
CA LEU A 356 5.37 -25.92 5.59
C LEU A 356 5.62 -25.26 6.95
N SER A 357 6.24 -25.95 7.86
CA SER A 357 6.71 -25.41 9.14
C SER A 357 8.21 -25.43 9.17
N ALA A 358 8.85 -24.31 9.44
CA ALA A 358 10.29 -24.19 9.53
C ALA A 358 10.70 -23.39 10.77
N THR A 359 11.84 -23.74 11.35
CA THR A 359 12.55 -22.93 12.34
C THR A 359 13.94 -22.68 11.81
N TRP A 360 14.31 -21.42 11.75
CA TRP A 360 15.59 -20.99 11.18
C TRP A 360 16.68 -20.91 12.24
N SER A 361 17.92 -20.81 11.81
CA SER A 361 19.10 -20.79 12.70
C SER A 361 19.17 -19.57 13.61
N ASP A 362 18.51 -18.47 13.25
CA ASP A 362 18.38 -17.24 14.04
C ASP A 362 17.21 -17.26 15.03
N GLY A 363 16.43 -18.36 15.04
CA GLY A 363 15.26 -18.54 15.90
C GLY A 363 13.94 -18.06 15.30
N SER A 364 13.95 -17.44 14.12
CA SER A 364 12.72 -17.10 13.40
C SER A 364 11.99 -18.35 12.93
N THR A 365 10.69 -18.25 12.66
CA THR A 365 9.82 -19.37 12.29
C THR A 365 8.97 -19.05 11.07
N ASN A 366 8.46 -20.10 10.44
CA ASN A 366 7.41 -20.01 9.41
C ASN A 366 6.36 -21.10 9.62
N ALA A 367 5.11 -20.75 9.25
CA ALA A 367 4.01 -21.70 9.10
C ALA A 367 3.22 -21.34 7.84
N VAL A 368 3.67 -21.82 6.67
CA VAL A 368 3.14 -21.44 5.36
C VAL A 368 2.26 -22.54 4.80
N THR A 369 1.01 -22.23 4.48
CA THR A 369 0.12 -23.14 3.76
C THR A 369 0.39 -23.00 2.25
N ILE A 370 0.90 -24.07 1.65
CA ILE A 370 1.24 -24.15 0.22
C ILE A 370 0.06 -24.78 -0.52
N ASP A 371 -0.58 -24.04 -1.40
CA ASP A 371 -1.59 -24.55 -2.33
C ASP A 371 -0.89 -25.31 -3.47
N THR A 372 -1.18 -26.61 -3.56
CA THR A 372 -0.64 -27.53 -4.56
C THR A 372 -1.69 -27.96 -5.58
N SER A 373 -2.88 -27.40 -5.54
CA SER A 373 -4.01 -27.80 -6.41
C SER A 373 -3.71 -27.67 -7.91
N LYS A 374 -2.70 -26.84 -8.25
CA LYS A 374 -2.24 -26.62 -9.64
C LYS A 374 -1.05 -27.48 -10.06
N LEU A 375 -0.64 -28.43 -9.24
CA LEU A 375 0.36 -29.42 -9.62
C LEU A 375 -0.23 -30.42 -10.62
N GLN A 376 0.57 -30.78 -11.61
CA GLN A 376 0.16 -31.67 -12.67
C GLN A 376 1.24 -32.75 -12.90
N GLN A 377 0.83 -33.91 -13.42
CA GLN A 377 1.69 -35.00 -13.80
C GLN A 377 1.38 -35.40 -15.23
N PHE A 378 2.13 -34.87 -16.20
CA PHE A 378 2.03 -35.25 -17.62
C PHE A 378 3.37 -35.75 -18.12
N ALA A 379 3.32 -36.53 -19.24
CA ALA A 379 4.54 -36.94 -19.94
C ALA A 379 5.29 -35.71 -20.46
N GLY A 380 6.54 -35.57 -20.10
CA GLY A 380 7.41 -34.46 -20.45
C GLY A 380 8.32 -34.07 -19.29
N ALA A 381 9.35 -33.29 -19.57
CA ALA A 381 10.32 -32.88 -18.56
C ALA A 381 9.68 -32.15 -17.37
N PHE A 382 10.31 -32.25 -16.20
CA PHE A 382 10.01 -31.42 -15.07
C PHE A 382 10.02 -29.93 -15.49
N LEU A 383 8.91 -29.23 -15.27
CA LEU A 383 8.75 -27.85 -15.70
C LEU A 383 8.12 -27.00 -14.59
N PRO A 384 8.91 -26.18 -13.89
CA PRO A 384 8.38 -25.12 -13.03
C PRO A 384 7.65 -24.07 -13.87
N LEU A 385 6.44 -23.68 -13.50
CA LEU A 385 5.62 -22.70 -14.22
C LEU A 385 5.51 -21.38 -13.46
N SER A 386 5.09 -21.42 -12.20
CA SER A 386 4.96 -20.23 -11.36
C SER A 386 4.91 -20.59 -9.88
N TYR A 387 5.25 -19.61 -9.06
CA TYR A 387 5.00 -19.63 -7.62
C TYR A 387 4.68 -18.21 -7.13
N GLY A 388 4.14 -18.11 -5.93
CA GLY A 388 3.97 -16.84 -5.25
C GLY A 388 3.62 -17.05 -3.78
N HIS A 389 3.83 -16.03 -2.97
CA HIS A 389 3.52 -16.00 -1.55
C HIS A 389 2.92 -14.64 -1.18
N ASN A 390 2.28 -14.57 0.00
CA ASN A 390 1.67 -13.34 0.52
C ASN A 390 2.57 -12.58 1.51
N GLY A 391 3.80 -13.02 1.69
CA GLY A 391 4.77 -12.36 2.55
C GLY A 391 5.40 -11.13 1.89
N GLU A 392 5.82 -10.19 2.70
CA GLU A 392 6.53 -8.98 2.30
C GLU A 392 7.80 -8.87 3.15
N ALA A 393 8.96 -8.85 2.50
CA ALA A 393 10.24 -8.76 3.18
C ALA A 393 10.47 -7.36 3.76
N SER A 394 11.23 -7.29 4.84
CA SER A 394 11.77 -6.02 5.33
C SER A 394 12.68 -5.42 4.25
N ALA A 395 12.38 -4.19 3.84
CA ALA A 395 13.17 -3.50 2.82
C ALA A 395 13.02 -1.99 3.00
N SER A 396 14.12 -1.25 2.82
CA SER A 396 14.09 0.20 2.79
C SER A 396 13.41 0.72 1.52
N MET A 397 12.74 1.87 1.63
CA MET A 397 12.03 2.49 0.52
C MET A 397 12.99 3.38 -0.29
N THR A 398 13.07 3.17 -1.59
CA THR A 398 13.95 3.92 -2.50
C THR A 398 13.26 5.11 -3.17
N GLY A 399 11.93 5.12 -3.21
CA GLY A 399 11.17 6.21 -3.81
C GLY A 399 9.67 6.07 -3.60
N THR A 400 8.96 7.16 -3.81
CA THR A 400 7.49 7.23 -3.72
C THR A 400 6.90 7.95 -4.91
N GLN A 401 5.76 7.46 -5.40
CA GLN A 401 5.01 8.09 -6.49
C GLN A 401 3.50 7.97 -6.26
N PHE A 402 2.75 8.85 -6.88
CA PHE A 402 1.28 8.79 -6.88
C PHE A 402 0.75 7.99 -8.06
N ASP A 403 -0.37 7.31 -7.87
CA ASP A 403 -1.17 6.74 -8.95
C ASP A 403 -2.43 7.59 -9.24
N SER A 404 -3.15 7.23 -10.30
CA SER A 404 -4.39 7.91 -10.71
C SER A 404 -5.57 7.71 -9.77
N SER A 405 -5.49 6.77 -8.84
CA SER A 405 -6.51 6.49 -7.83
C SER A 405 -6.24 7.19 -6.49
N GLY A 406 -5.12 7.93 -6.41
CA GLY A 406 -4.67 8.62 -5.19
C GLY A 406 -3.95 7.70 -4.21
N HIS A 407 -3.46 6.54 -4.65
CA HIS A 407 -2.55 5.75 -3.83
C HIS A 407 -1.15 6.36 -3.88
N ILE A 408 -0.48 6.31 -2.76
CA ILE A 408 0.95 6.52 -2.67
C ILE A 408 1.61 5.15 -2.75
N VAL A 409 2.38 4.95 -3.82
CA VAL A 409 3.08 3.70 -4.10
C VAL A 409 4.54 3.89 -3.74
N GLY A 410 5.03 3.11 -2.78
CA GLY A 410 6.43 3.02 -2.43
C GLY A 410 7.14 2.00 -3.32
N THR A 411 8.31 2.36 -3.81
CA THR A 411 9.24 1.42 -4.46
C THR A 411 10.31 1.05 -3.44
N PHE A 412 10.54 -0.23 -3.24
CA PHE A 412 11.44 -0.75 -2.23
C PHE A 412 12.75 -1.26 -2.85
N GLN A 413 13.78 -1.44 -2.03
CA GLN A 413 15.11 -1.88 -2.47
C GLN A 413 15.09 -3.28 -3.09
N ASP A 414 14.13 -4.12 -2.70
CA ASP A 414 13.87 -5.45 -3.27
C ASP A 414 13.24 -5.40 -4.68
N GLY A 415 12.95 -4.20 -5.21
CA GLY A 415 12.29 -3.97 -6.48
C GLY A 415 10.78 -4.11 -6.44
N THR A 416 10.18 -4.40 -5.29
CA THR A 416 8.73 -4.47 -5.14
C THR A 416 8.10 -3.09 -5.08
N GLN A 417 6.85 -3.01 -5.52
CA GLN A 417 6.02 -1.81 -5.37
C GLN A 417 4.83 -2.14 -4.47
N ARG A 418 4.63 -1.33 -3.43
CA ARG A 418 3.55 -1.52 -2.46
C ARG A 418 2.76 -0.25 -2.29
N THR A 419 1.44 -0.35 -2.18
CA THR A 419 0.59 0.78 -1.81
C THR A 419 0.73 1.04 -0.32
N ILE A 420 1.36 2.16 0.04
CA ILE A 420 1.65 2.52 1.43
C ILE A 420 0.57 3.39 2.04
N TYR A 421 -0.05 4.28 1.25
CA TYR A 421 -1.13 5.16 1.70
C TYR A 421 -2.14 5.40 0.58
N LYS A 422 -3.31 5.90 0.96
CA LYS A 422 -4.34 6.40 0.05
C LYS A 422 -4.80 7.78 0.46
N LEU A 423 -4.84 8.72 -0.49
CA LEU A 423 -5.30 10.08 -0.27
C LEU A 423 -6.83 10.17 -0.35
N PRO A 424 -7.48 10.69 0.69
CA PRO A 424 -8.89 11.05 0.62
C PRO A 424 -9.06 12.42 -0.02
N LEU A 425 -10.26 12.69 -0.52
CA LEU A 425 -10.72 13.98 -0.98
C LEU A 425 -11.73 14.57 0.00
N ALA A 426 -11.52 15.84 0.35
CA ALA A 426 -12.51 16.65 1.06
C ALA A 426 -13.49 17.26 0.05
N GLN A 427 -14.76 16.96 0.17
CA GLN A 427 -15.83 17.56 -0.65
C GLN A 427 -16.74 18.41 0.22
N PHE A 428 -17.14 19.57 -0.29
CA PHE A 428 -18.02 20.53 0.37
C PHE A 428 -19.28 20.74 -0.44
N GLN A 429 -20.39 21.02 0.25
CA GLN A 429 -21.64 21.34 -0.42
C GLN A 429 -21.57 22.71 -1.11
N ASN A 430 -20.86 23.67 -0.51
CA ASN A 430 -20.62 24.99 -1.03
C ASN A 430 -19.12 25.37 -0.89
N PRO A 431 -18.27 25.02 -1.88
CA PRO A 431 -16.84 25.31 -1.81
C PRO A 431 -16.51 26.81 -1.72
N ASP A 432 -17.35 27.67 -2.31
CA ASP A 432 -17.17 29.14 -2.30
C ASP A 432 -17.41 29.77 -0.91
N GLY A 433 -17.99 29.00 0.00
CA GLY A 433 -18.15 29.38 1.40
C GLY A 433 -16.94 29.08 2.27
N LEU A 434 -15.89 28.47 1.76
CA LEU A 434 -14.64 28.21 2.50
C LEU A 434 -13.90 29.53 2.78
N GLU A 435 -13.29 29.61 3.94
CA GLU A 435 -12.42 30.75 4.31
C GLU A 435 -10.99 30.48 3.87
N MET A 436 -10.44 31.35 3.03
CA MET A 436 -9.05 31.29 2.59
C MET A 436 -8.12 31.79 3.69
N MET A 437 -7.12 30.98 4.00
CA MET A 437 -6.04 31.28 4.91
C MET A 437 -4.74 31.58 4.14
N ASN A 438 -3.71 32.04 4.84
CA ASN A 438 -2.40 32.26 4.23
C ASN A 438 -1.83 30.95 3.64
N GLY A 439 -1.25 31.03 2.44
CA GLY A 439 -0.60 29.88 1.79
C GLY A 439 -1.51 29.06 0.88
N MET A 440 -2.66 29.56 0.46
CA MET A 440 -3.64 28.89 -0.41
C MET A 440 -4.24 27.64 0.24
N VAL A 441 -4.42 27.68 1.54
CA VAL A 441 -5.19 26.70 2.31
C VAL A 441 -6.54 27.29 2.72
N PHE A 442 -7.51 26.41 2.86
CA PHE A 442 -8.90 26.76 3.16
C PHE A 442 -9.33 26.15 4.49
N ARG A 443 -10.19 26.84 5.19
CA ARG A 443 -10.84 26.38 6.42
C ARG A 443 -12.34 26.24 6.23
N GLU A 444 -12.90 25.21 6.82
CA GLU A 444 -14.35 24.99 6.87
C GLU A 444 -15.07 26.13 7.61
N THR A 445 -16.21 26.53 7.07
CA THR A 445 -17.11 27.52 7.68
C THR A 445 -18.54 26.98 7.71
N PRO A 446 -19.45 27.62 8.48
CA PRO A 446 -20.86 27.26 8.42
C PRO A 446 -21.48 27.42 7.02
N GLU A 447 -20.96 28.33 6.20
CA GLU A 447 -21.43 28.59 4.83
C GLU A 447 -20.96 27.54 3.83
N SER A 448 -19.79 26.91 4.07
CA SER A 448 -19.28 25.82 3.22
C SER A 448 -20.05 24.51 3.43
N GLY A 449 -20.70 24.39 4.60
CA GLY A 449 -21.24 23.11 5.08
C GLY A 449 -20.14 22.17 5.57
N THR A 450 -20.53 21.04 6.17
CA THR A 450 -19.61 20.05 6.73
C THR A 450 -18.87 19.30 5.64
N VAL A 451 -17.59 18.99 5.91
CA VAL A 451 -16.73 18.22 5.00
C VAL A 451 -17.25 16.78 4.84
N SER A 452 -17.29 16.30 3.60
CA SER A 452 -17.52 14.90 3.26
C SER A 452 -16.22 14.29 2.77
N THR A 453 -15.72 13.28 3.48
CA THR A 453 -14.47 12.57 3.13
C THR A 453 -14.77 11.40 2.22
N VAL A 454 -14.20 11.37 1.04
CA VAL A 454 -14.41 10.31 0.04
C VAL A 454 -13.08 9.91 -0.61
N PHE A 455 -13.01 8.72 -1.17
CA PHE A 455 -11.92 8.37 -2.08
C PHE A 455 -12.34 8.66 -3.54
N ALA A 456 -11.38 9.07 -4.37
CA ALA A 456 -11.63 9.49 -5.75
C ALA A 456 -12.28 8.40 -6.60
N ASP A 457 -11.85 7.15 -6.45
CA ASP A 457 -12.36 5.96 -7.12
C ASP A 457 -13.83 5.64 -6.79
N LEU A 458 -14.28 6.02 -5.59
CA LEU A 458 -15.65 5.79 -5.12
C LEU A 458 -16.58 6.96 -5.41
N SER A 459 -16.05 8.19 -5.52
CA SER A 459 -16.86 9.40 -5.66
C SER A 459 -17.49 9.55 -7.05
N GLY A 460 -16.80 9.08 -8.09
CA GLY A 460 -17.17 9.30 -9.50
C GLY A 460 -17.17 10.77 -9.96
N ARG A 461 -16.83 11.71 -9.06
CA ARG A 461 -16.82 13.17 -9.31
C ARG A 461 -15.43 13.75 -9.47
N ALA A 462 -14.42 13.02 -9.03
CA ALA A 462 -13.04 13.45 -9.08
C ALA A 462 -12.10 12.28 -9.38
N SER A 463 -10.97 12.60 -9.97
CA SER A 463 -9.85 11.69 -10.19
C SER A 463 -8.54 12.40 -9.90
N PHE A 464 -7.49 11.65 -9.68
CA PHE A 464 -6.16 12.23 -9.54
C PHE A 464 -5.39 12.16 -10.86
N THR A 465 -4.53 13.14 -11.08
CA THR A 465 -3.55 13.13 -12.17
C THR A 465 -2.17 13.27 -11.55
N ALA A 466 -1.42 12.17 -11.55
CA ALA A 466 -0.04 12.14 -11.09
C ALA A 466 0.88 12.92 -12.05
N PHE A 467 2.02 13.37 -11.55
CA PHE A 467 2.97 14.21 -12.31
C PHE A 467 2.32 15.47 -12.90
N ALA A 468 1.38 16.06 -12.16
CA ALA A 468 0.66 17.24 -12.57
C ALA A 468 0.31 18.12 -11.38
N ARG A 469 0.04 19.40 -11.63
CA ARG A 469 -0.43 20.32 -10.62
C ARG A 469 -1.50 21.24 -11.19
N GLU A 470 -2.42 21.66 -10.33
CA GLU A 470 -3.44 22.65 -10.69
C GLU A 470 -2.81 24.04 -10.64
N LEU A 471 -2.91 24.79 -11.74
CA LEU A 471 -2.56 26.20 -11.81
C LEU A 471 -3.73 27.07 -11.36
N SER A 472 -3.48 28.38 -11.27
CA SER A 472 -4.53 29.37 -11.03
C SER A 472 -5.67 29.26 -12.06
N ASN A 473 -6.91 29.51 -11.64
CA ASN A 473 -8.06 29.61 -12.54
C ASN A 473 -8.25 31.05 -13.10
N VAL A 474 -7.23 31.91 -12.97
CA VAL A 474 -7.22 33.28 -13.50
C VAL A 474 -6.89 33.27 -14.99
N ASP A 475 -7.77 33.86 -15.80
CA ASP A 475 -7.52 34.14 -17.20
C ASP A 475 -7.10 35.61 -17.37
N ILE A 476 -5.87 35.84 -17.82
CA ILE A 476 -5.28 37.17 -17.94
C ILE A 476 -6.09 38.05 -18.93
N ALA A 477 -6.54 37.49 -20.05
CA ALA A 477 -7.27 38.26 -21.06
C ALA A 477 -8.63 38.74 -20.53
N THR A 478 -9.30 37.89 -19.79
CA THR A 478 -10.56 38.21 -19.09
C THR A 478 -10.34 39.29 -18.06
N GLU A 479 -9.30 39.17 -17.22
CA GLU A 479 -9.00 40.16 -16.19
C GLU A 479 -8.61 41.52 -16.75
N PHE A 480 -7.83 41.58 -17.84
CA PHE A 480 -7.55 42.85 -18.54
C PHE A 480 -8.80 43.49 -19.14
N THR A 481 -9.69 42.69 -19.71
CA THR A 481 -10.96 43.21 -20.23
C THR A 481 -11.82 43.82 -19.14
N ARG A 482 -11.92 43.15 -18.00
CA ARG A 482 -12.62 43.66 -16.80
C ARG A 482 -11.95 44.91 -16.25
N MET A 483 -10.62 44.97 -16.21
CA MET A 483 -9.87 46.15 -15.80
C MET A 483 -10.22 47.37 -16.64
N LEU A 484 -10.25 47.24 -17.97
CA LEU A 484 -10.63 48.31 -18.87
C LEU A 484 -12.07 48.80 -18.64
N MET A 485 -13.02 47.89 -18.42
CA MET A 485 -14.40 48.23 -18.08
C MET A 485 -14.50 49.01 -16.76
N LEU A 486 -13.80 48.54 -15.71
CA LEU A 486 -13.79 49.20 -14.42
C LEU A 486 -13.10 50.58 -14.45
N GLN A 487 -12.02 50.72 -15.24
CA GLN A 487 -11.37 52.04 -15.48
C GLN A 487 -12.32 53.00 -16.10
N ASN A 488 -13.10 52.61 -17.13
CA ASN A 488 -14.09 53.44 -17.78
C ASN A 488 -15.24 53.81 -16.78
N ALA A 489 -15.70 52.86 -15.97
CA ALA A 489 -16.72 53.11 -14.96
C ALA A 489 -16.23 54.07 -13.86
N TYR A 490 -14.96 53.92 -13.45
CA TYR A 490 -14.33 54.86 -12.49
C TYR A 490 -14.26 56.26 -13.06
N ASN A 491 -13.79 56.45 -14.33
CA ASN A 491 -13.73 57.73 -15.01
C ASN A 491 -15.12 58.37 -15.17
N SER A 492 -16.13 57.56 -15.48
CA SER A 492 -17.53 58.03 -15.55
C SER A 492 -18.02 58.54 -14.18
N SER A 493 -17.78 57.82 -13.11
CA SER A 493 -18.14 58.25 -11.74
C SER A 493 -17.38 59.50 -11.32
N ALA A 494 -16.11 59.64 -11.70
CA ALA A 494 -15.31 60.84 -11.46
C ALA A 494 -15.84 62.05 -12.25
N THR A 495 -16.34 61.85 -13.47
CA THR A 495 -16.98 62.93 -14.26
C THR A 495 -18.28 63.37 -13.61
N VAL A 496 -19.12 62.44 -13.14
CA VAL A 496 -20.33 62.76 -12.37
C VAL A 496 -19.99 63.57 -11.09
N PHE A 497 -18.95 63.14 -10.37
CA PHE A 497 -18.49 63.89 -9.19
C PHE A 497 -18.10 65.33 -9.53
N LYS A 498 -17.33 65.54 -10.63
CA LYS A 498 -16.97 66.88 -11.11
C LYS A 498 -18.20 67.74 -11.47
N THR A 499 -19.16 67.18 -12.21
CA THR A 499 -20.37 67.92 -12.57
C THR A 499 -21.19 68.29 -11.37
N VAL A 500 -21.28 67.46 -10.34
CA VAL A 500 -21.94 67.75 -9.07
C VAL A 500 -21.20 68.91 -8.36
N ASP A 501 -19.87 68.92 -8.31
CA ASP A 501 -19.06 69.98 -7.70
C ASP A 501 -19.28 71.34 -8.45
N GLU A 502 -19.25 71.32 -9.77
CA GLU A 502 -19.57 72.48 -10.57
C GLU A 502 -20.99 73.02 -10.31
N MET A 503 -22.00 72.16 -10.25
CA MET A 503 -23.38 72.52 -9.92
C MET A 503 -23.50 73.17 -8.50
N VAL A 504 -22.81 72.59 -7.50
CA VAL A 504 -22.80 73.13 -6.13
C VAL A 504 -22.09 74.49 -6.10
N THR A 505 -21.02 74.68 -6.87
CA THR A 505 -20.29 75.93 -7.01
C THR A 505 -21.18 77.02 -7.63
N VAL A 506 -21.84 76.69 -8.74
CA VAL A 506 -22.82 77.63 -9.39
C VAL A 506 -23.97 77.99 -8.43
N ALA A 507 -24.50 76.97 -7.70
CA ALA A 507 -25.61 77.24 -6.76
C ALA A 507 -25.16 78.13 -5.55
N ARG A 508 -23.89 78.01 -5.14
CA ARG A 508 -23.30 78.87 -4.12
C ARG A 508 -23.15 80.31 -4.66
N ASP A 509 -22.64 80.46 -5.86
CA ASP A 509 -22.40 81.76 -6.51
C ASP A 509 -23.70 82.50 -6.88
N LEU A 510 -24.80 81.77 -7.12
CA LEU A 510 -26.14 82.34 -7.29
C LEU A 510 -26.76 82.84 -5.98
N LYS A 511 -26.25 82.42 -4.83
CA LYS A 511 -26.74 82.79 -3.48
C LYS A 511 -25.93 83.96 -2.83
N ALA A 512 -24.79 84.30 -3.41
CA ALA A 512 -23.91 85.41 -3.07
C ALA A 512 -24.34 86.68 -3.82
#